data_fbec520faabc4007225963d2ee9d5a13
#
_entry.id   fbec520faabc4007225963d2ee9d5a13
#
_cell.length_a   1.000
_cell.length_b   1.000
_cell.length_c   1.000
_cell.angle_alpha   90.00
_cell.angle_beta   90.00
_cell.angle_gamma   90.00
#
_symmetry.space_group_name_H-M   'P 1'
#
loop_
_entity.id
_entity.type
_entity.pdbx_description
1 polymer ?
#
loop_
_entity_poly.entity_id
_entity_poly.type
_entity_poly.pdbx_seq_one_letter_code
_entity_poly.pdbx_strand_id
1 'polypeptide(L)'
;MPNTTTTNSPVPVRHWLRIIVRSVFILVILLAAAGFFYENISEARDRRFHPMPGQRVDVGGYKLHINCTGQGAPVVVLDSGLGDSNVSWMKVQPQIAKFTRVCSYDRAGLGYSDNSPRPRTSKVMAEELQTLLQNAGISPPYVLVGHSMGGYNVRLFASLYRSEVAGMVLVDSSHPEQEKRFPQALNDMDKTWVREQEFMTLAMPFGIPRLLGFCGSDAKVRAADCNFHSYREGLTELKTFPEGAAETATTGSLGDLPLAVLSHDPNAPVSDIPADLVKPMNDAWEQMQDELAHLSSRGTRTIAKNSSHYIQLDRPEVVVEAIRNVVDQARQLQSERNQSAEQK
;
A
#
# COMPACT_ATOMS: atom_id res chain seq x y z
N MET A 1 -80.37 30.72 -17.80
CA MET A 1 -79.02 30.73 -17.25
C MET A 1 -78.36 29.46 -17.64
N PRO A 2 -77.30 29.38 -18.47
CA PRO A 2 -76.66 28.13 -18.83
C PRO A 2 -75.59 27.79 -17.75
N ASN A 3 -75.70 26.62 -17.17
CA ASN A 3 -74.72 26.04 -16.25
C ASN A 3 -73.48 25.65 -17.07
N THR A 4 -72.37 26.35 -16.88
CA THR A 4 -71.05 25.93 -17.35
C THR A 4 -70.45 24.95 -16.35
N THR A 5 -70.64 23.67 -16.61
CA THR A 5 -69.86 22.58 -15.97
C THR A 5 -68.46 22.55 -16.56
N THR A 6 -67.50 23.08 -15.78
CA THR A 6 -66.04 22.89 -16.05
C THR A 6 -65.68 21.44 -15.84
N THR A 7 -65.52 20.68 -16.87
CA THR A 7 -64.98 19.33 -16.86
C THR A 7 -63.46 19.42 -16.64
N ASN A 8 -62.98 19.21 -15.42
CA ASN A 8 -61.57 18.95 -15.15
C ASN A 8 -61.22 17.59 -15.75
N SER A 9 -60.66 17.57 -16.93
CA SER A 9 -60.07 16.34 -17.50
C SER A 9 -58.90 15.89 -16.65
N PRO A 10 -58.82 14.61 -16.25
CA PRO A 10 -57.71 14.12 -15.44
C PRO A 10 -56.40 14.23 -16.24
N VAL A 11 -55.39 14.86 -15.65
CA VAL A 11 -54.04 14.95 -16.23
C VAL A 11 -53.52 13.54 -16.45
N PRO A 12 -53.10 13.18 -17.66
CA PRO A 12 -52.70 11.79 -17.96
C PRO A 12 -51.54 11.36 -17.10
N VAL A 13 -51.62 10.20 -16.45
CA VAL A 13 -50.62 9.57 -15.58
C VAL A 13 -49.20 9.65 -16.16
N ARG A 14 -49.10 9.56 -17.49
CA ARG A 14 -47.83 9.69 -18.24
C ARG A 14 -47.16 11.08 -18.09
N HIS A 15 -47.92 12.13 -17.85
CA HIS A 15 -47.40 13.49 -17.60
C HIS A 15 -46.73 13.56 -16.24
N TRP A 16 -47.39 13.10 -15.18
CA TRP A 16 -46.85 13.05 -13.84
C TRP A 16 -45.60 12.16 -13.74
N LEU A 17 -45.59 11.00 -14.41
CA LEU A 17 -44.42 10.13 -14.45
C LEU A 17 -43.21 10.83 -15.06
N ARG A 18 -43.39 11.62 -16.14
CA ARG A 18 -42.30 12.41 -16.75
C ARG A 18 -41.78 13.49 -15.81
N ILE A 19 -42.65 14.15 -15.07
CA ILE A 19 -42.26 15.16 -14.08
C ILE A 19 -41.44 14.49 -12.97
N ILE A 20 -41.92 13.40 -12.40
CA ILE A 20 -41.20 12.65 -11.36
C ILE A 20 -39.83 12.21 -11.86
N VAL A 21 -39.74 11.57 -13.02
CA VAL A 21 -38.46 11.12 -13.59
C VAL A 21 -37.49 12.31 -13.79
N ARG A 22 -37.97 13.43 -14.32
CA ARG A 22 -37.13 14.64 -14.48
C ARG A 22 -36.71 15.21 -13.14
N SER A 23 -37.59 15.28 -12.14
CA SER A 23 -37.26 15.78 -10.82
C SER A 23 -36.24 14.90 -10.11
N VAL A 24 -36.40 13.58 -10.19
CA VAL A 24 -35.41 12.61 -9.64
C VAL A 24 -34.07 12.77 -10.36
N PHE A 25 -34.06 12.89 -11.68
CA PHE A 25 -32.83 13.09 -12.44
C PHE A 25 -32.11 14.38 -12.07
N ILE A 26 -32.85 15.49 -11.93
CA ILE A 26 -32.28 16.79 -11.47
C ILE A 26 -31.74 16.65 -10.05
N LEU A 27 -32.46 16.00 -9.15
CA LEU A 27 -32.01 15.77 -7.78
C LEU A 27 -30.69 14.95 -7.75
N VAL A 28 -30.59 13.90 -8.55
CA VAL A 28 -29.36 13.09 -8.64
C VAL A 28 -28.19 13.95 -9.15
N ILE A 29 -28.40 14.79 -10.16
CA ILE A 29 -27.33 15.69 -10.65
C ILE A 29 -26.92 16.69 -9.56
N LEU A 30 -27.87 17.27 -8.84
CA LEU A 30 -27.56 18.22 -7.75
C LEU A 30 -26.80 17.56 -6.61
N LEU A 31 -27.17 16.33 -6.23
CA LEU A 31 -26.45 15.57 -5.20
C LEU A 31 -25.04 15.18 -5.67
N ALA A 32 -24.89 14.75 -6.91
CA ALA A 32 -23.58 14.45 -7.49
C ALA A 32 -22.67 15.69 -7.53
N ALA A 33 -23.21 16.85 -7.95
CA ALA A 33 -22.48 18.11 -7.95
C ALA A 33 -22.08 18.53 -6.52
N ALA A 34 -23.00 18.45 -5.57
CA ALA A 34 -22.72 18.77 -4.18
C ALA A 34 -21.63 17.87 -3.59
N GLY A 35 -21.71 16.56 -3.86
CA GLY A 35 -20.69 15.58 -3.46
C GLY A 35 -19.31 15.86 -4.08
N PHE A 36 -19.30 16.20 -5.37
CA PHE A 36 -18.07 16.57 -6.08
C PHE A 36 -17.39 17.80 -5.45
N PHE A 37 -18.15 18.86 -5.19
CA PHE A 37 -17.61 20.05 -4.52
C PHE A 37 -17.15 19.74 -3.09
N TYR A 38 -17.93 18.94 -2.35
CA TYR A 38 -17.56 18.50 -1.00
C TYR A 38 -16.22 17.76 -0.99
N GLU A 39 -16.01 16.80 -1.92
CA GLU A 39 -14.77 16.03 -1.99
C GLU A 39 -13.57 16.93 -2.34
N ASN A 40 -13.69 17.75 -3.38
CA ASN A 40 -12.59 18.64 -3.79
C ASN A 40 -12.20 19.66 -2.71
N ILE A 41 -13.18 20.21 -2.01
CA ILE A 41 -12.91 21.15 -0.89
C ILE A 41 -12.26 20.41 0.28
N SER A 42 -12.73 19.20 0.59
CA SER A 42 -12.19 18.39 1.69
C SER A 42 -10.77 17.94 1.41
N GLU A 43 -10.47 17.44 0.19
CA GLU A 43 -9.12 17.08 -0.24
C GLU A 43 -8.17 18.28 -0.19
N ALA A 44 -8.57 19.42 -0.76
CA ALA A 44 -7.77 20.64 -0.74
C ALA A 44 -7.51 21.11 0.70
N ARG A 45 -8.50 20.99 1.60
CA ARG A 45 -8.37 21.31 3.03
C ARG A 45 -7.38 20.35 3.72
N ASP A 46 -7.53 19.04 3.53
CA ASP A 46 -6.67 18.04 4.15
C ASP A 46 -5.20 18.26 3.72
N ARG A 47 -4.94 18.44 2.43
CA ARG A 47 -3.60 18.72 1.88
C ARG A 47 -3.02 20.07 2.33
N ARG A 48 -3.85 21.09 2.56
CA ARG A 48 -3.41 22.39 3.08
C ARG A 48 -2.93 22.30 4.52
N PHE A 49 -3.62 21.51 5.37
CA PHE A 49 -3.25 21.36 6.79
C PHE A 49 -2.20 20.28 7.03
N HIS A 50 -2.06 19.34 6.11
CA HIS A 50 -1.06 18.28 6.13
C HIS A 50 -0.29 18.26 4.79
N PRO A 51 0.62 19.24 4.60
CA PRO A 51 1.37 19.36 3.36
C PRO A 51 2.28 18.13 3.17
N MET A 52 2.55 17.83 1.91
CA MET A 52 3.46 16.77 1.51
C MET A 52 4.83 16.92 2.19
N PRO A 53 5.31 15.91 2.92
CA PRO A 53 6.70 15.88 3.40
C PRO A 53 7.64 15.50 2.26
N GLY A 54 8.95 15.79 2.39
CA GLY A 54 9.96 15.35 1.42
C GLY A 54 9.88 16.05 0.08
N GLN A 55 10.07 15.31 -1.01
CA GLN A 55 10.17 15.85 -2.37
C GLN A 55 9.56 14.92 -3.42
N ARG A 56 9.34 15.47 -4.61
CA ARG A 56 8.92 14.70 -5.80
C ARG A 56 10.07 14.69 -6.81
N VAL A 57 10.44 13.48 -7.26
CA VAL A 57 11.59 13.22 -8.13
C VAL A 57 11.10 12.64 -9.45
N ASP A 58 11.60 13.15 -10.56
CA ASP A 58 11.29 12.66 -11.90
C ASP A 58 11.89 11.25 -12.12
N VAL A 59 11.08 10.34 -12.62
CA VAL A 59 11.47 8.94 -12.88
C VAL A 59 11.27 8.55 -14.36
N GLY A 60 11.28 9.54 -15.25
CA GLY A 60 11.12 9.34 -16.68
C GLY A 60 9.83 9.96 -17.23
N GLY A 61 9.59 11.24 -16.90
CA GLY A 61 8.46 12.05 -17.40
C GLY A 61 7.25 12.11 -16.46
N TYR A 62 7.34 11.48 -15.29
CA TYR A 62 6.41 11.59 -14.16
C TYR A 62 7.20 11.55 -12.85
N LYS A 63 6.61 12.08 -11.77
CA LYS A 63 7.32 12.26 -10.52
C LYS A 63 6.77 11.36 -9.42
N LEU A 64 7.67 10.67 -8.73
CA LEU A 64 7.36 9.95 -7.52
C LEU A 64 7.75 10.76 -6.28
N HIS A 65 6.94 10.65 -5.26
CA HIS A 65 7.22 11.23 -3.95
C HIS A 65 8.16 10.35 -3.15
N ILE A 66 9.12 10.99 -2.46
CA ILE A 66 10.01 10.35 -1.51
C ILE A 66 10.26 11.27 -0.31
N ASN A 67 10.21 10.71 0.88
CA ASN A 67 10.45 11.41 2.14
C ASN A 67 11.58 10.73 2.91
N CYS A 68 12.76 11.34 2.92
CA CYS A 68 13.95 10.83 3.63
C CYS A 68 14.22 11.63 4.89
N THR A 69 14.49 10.93 5.99
CA THR A 69 14.84 11.51 7.29
C THR A 69 16.01 10.75 7.92
N GLY A 70 16.67 11.36 8.91
CA GLY A 70 17.88 10.77 9.52
C GLY A 70 19.13 10.86 8.63
N GLN A 71 20.24 10.31 9.11
CA GLN A 71 21.53 10.30 8.46
C GLN A 71 22.27 8.98 8.70
N GLY A 72 23.22 8.65 7.81
CA GLY A 72 24.04 7.43 7.94
C GLY A 72 23.69 6.35 6.91
N ALA A 73 24.41 5.24 6.98
CA ALA A 73 24.29 4.10 6.10
C ALA A 73 24.27 2.79 6.91
N PRO A 74 23.73 1.72 6.34
CA PRO A 74 22.97 1.65 5.08
C PRO A 74 21.68 2.48 5.14
N VAL A 75 21.17 2.91 3.97
CA VAL A 75 19.90 3.62 3.88
C VAL A 75 18.75 2.60 3.96
N VAL A 76 17.79 2.85 4.84
CA VAL A 76 16.56 2.04 4.92
C VAL A 76 15.53 2.59 3.93
N VAL A 77 14.95 1.72 3.10
CA VAL A 77 13.91 2.06 2.13
C VAL A 77 12.64 1.29 2.48
N LEU A 78 11.55 2.02 2.68
CA LEU A 78 10.26 1.48 3.15
C LEU A 78 9.26 1.42 2.00
N ASP A 79 8.83 0.21 1.62
CA ASP A 79 7.80 -0.06 0.60
C ASP A 79 6.51 -0.54 1.27
N SER A 80 5.41 0.16 1.01
CA SER A 80 4.12 -0.04 1.67
C SER A 80 3.32 -1.20 1.06
N GLY A 81 2.25 -1.61 1.73
CA GLY A 81 1.30 -2.60 1.25
C GLY A 81 0.49 -2.13 0.04
N LEU A 82 -0.35 -3.02 -0.49
CA LEU A 82 -1.22 -2.77 -1.63
C LEU A 82 -2.12 -1.54 -1.37
N GLY A 83 -2.08 -0.56 -2.25
CA GLY A 83 -2.88 0.66 -2.15
C GLY A 83 -2.43 1.65 -1.07
N ASP A 84 -1.44 1.30 -0.25
CA ASP A 84 -0.93 2.15 0.82
C ASP A 84 0.14 3.13 0.33
N SER A 85 0.19 4.30 0.97
CA SER A 85 1.24 5.31 0.78
C SER A 85 2.27 5.33 1.91
N ASN A 86 3.20 6.28 1.83
CA ASN A 86 4.25 6.50 2.84
C ASN A 86 3.72 6.67 4.27
N VAL A 87 2.48 7.10 4.45
CA VAL A 87 1.88 7.33 5.78
C VAL A 87 1.70 6.04 6.58
N SER A 88 1.68 4.87 5.94
CA SER A 88 1.66 3.58 6.65
C SER A 88 2.90 3.39 7.55
N TRP A 89 3.98 4.11 7.28
CA TRP A 89 5.23 4.09 8.03
C TRP A 89 5.39 5.22 9.06
N MET A 90 4.33 6.03 9.29
CA MET A 90 4.43 7.24 10.13
C MET A 90 4.83 6.98 11.58
N LYS A 91 4.60 5.78 12.13
CA LYS A 91 5.02 5.41 13.49
C LYS A 91 6.43 4.83 13.53
N VAL A 92 6.94 4.29 12.44
CA VAL A 92 8.21 3.56 12.34
C VAL A 92 9.33 4.48 11.85
N GLN A 93 9.13 5.23 10.78
CA GLN A 93 10.15 6.07 10.14
C GLN A 93 10.85 7.05 11.10
N PRO A 94 10.15 7.79 12.00
CA PRO A 94 10.81 8.72 12.92
C PRO A 94 11.73 8.03 13.94
N GLN A 95 11.49 6.75 14.23
CA GLN A 95 12.30 5.97 15.14
C GLN A 95 13.57 5.44 14.45
N ILE A 96 13.46 5.00 13.20
CA ILE A 96 14.61 4.57 12.38
C ILE A 96 15.54 5.74 12.11
N ALA A 97 15.00 6.94 11.86
CA ALA A 97 15.75 8.17 11.61
C ALA A 97 16.74 8.54 12.73
N LYS A 98 16.58 7.98 13.94
CA LYS A 98 17.49 8.19 15.08
C LYS A 98 18.81 7.44 14.95
N PHE A 99 18.92 6.41 14.09
CA PHE A 99 20.13 5.58 14.01
C PHE A 99 20.63 5.34 12.58
N THR A 100 19.85 5.64 11.55
CA THR A 100 20.28 5.61 10.15
C THR A 100 19.40 6.53 9.29
N ARG A 101 19.79 6.76 8.04
CA ARG A 101 18.93 7.42 7.06
C ARG A 101 17.82 6.46 6.63
N VAL A 102 16.58 6.96 6.58
CA VAL A 102 15.40 6.19 6.17
C VAL A 102 14.55 6.98 5.20
N CYS A 103 14.08 6.32 4.16
CA CYS A 103 13.23 6.89 3.13
C CYS A 103 11.97 6.04 2.97
N SER A 104 10.80 6.67 3.09
CA SER A 104 9.54 6.12 2.58
C SER A 104 9.19 6.81 1.28
N TYR A 105 8.45 6.15 0.42
CA TYR A 105 8.03 6.70 -0.86
C TYR A 105 6.60 6.29 -1.20
N ASP A 106 6.01 6.98 -2.15
CA ASP A 106 4.73 6.62 -2.71
C ASP A 106 4.94 6.05 -4.10
N ARG A 107 4.41 4.85 -4.34
CA ARG A 107 4.38 4.29 -5.70
C ARG A 107 3.52 5.17 -6.61
N ALA A 108 3.74 5.07 -7.91
CA ALA A 108 3.02 5.90 -8.86
C ALA A 108 1.50 5.77 -8.70
N GLY A 109 0.81 6.91 -8.67
CA GLY A 109 -0.62 7.03 -8.48
C GLY A 109 -1.10 7.01 -7.04
N LEU A 110 -0.24 6.66 -6.07
CA LEU A 110 -0.54 6.68 -4.64
C LEU A 110 -0.01 7.94 -3.96
N GLY A 111 -0.63 8.31 -2.86
CA GLY A 111 -0.17 9.40 -2.00
C GLY A 111 0.03 10.71 -2.75
N TYR A 112 1.28 11.13 -2.84
CA TYR A 112 1.69 12.38 -3.51
C TYR A 112 2.41 12.17 -4.85
N SER A 113 2.44 10.92 -5.37
CA SER A 113 3.05 10.57 -6.64
C SER A 113 2.13 10.82 -7.83
N ASP A 114 2.73 11.11 -9.00
CA ASP A 114 2.02 11.12 -10.28
C ASP A 114 1.64 9.71 -10.71
N ASN A 115 0.66 9.60 -11.60
CA ASN A 115 0.34 8.33 -12.24
C ASN A 115 1.48 7.89 -13.17
N SER A 116 1.69 6.58 -13.25
CA SER A 116 2.60 5.99 -14.24
C SER A 116 1.85 5.66 -15.54
N PRO A 117 2.49 5.84 -16.70
CA PRO A 117 2.00 5.28 -17.96
C PRO A 117 2.32 3.78 -18.10
N ARG A 118 3.10 3.20 -17.18
CA ARG A 118 3.56 1.81 -17.19
C ARG A 118 2.59 0.90 -16.44
N PRO A 119 2.54 -0.41 -16.73
CA PRO A 119 1.79 -1.38 -15.92
C PRO A 119 2.20 -1.34 -14.45
N ARG A 120 1.28 -1.74 -13.55
CA ARG A 120 1.54 -1.73 -12.10
C ARG A 120 1.93 -3.12 -11.61
N THR A 121 2.88 -3.77 -12.30
CA THR A 121 3.47 -5.03 -11.82
C THR A 121 4.60 -4.76 -10.83
N SER A 122 4.89 -5.71 -9.96
CA SER A 122 5.94 -5.55 -8.94
C SER A 122 7.33 -5.34 -9.54
N LYS A 123 7.61 -5.91 -10.71
CA LYS A 123 8.85 -5.66 -11.45
C LYS A 123 8.97 -4.20 -11.89
N VAL A 124 7.90 -3.63 -12.45
CA VAL A 124 7.87 -2.22 -12.87
C VAL A 124 8.05 -1.31 -11.67
N MET A 125 7.40 -1.62 -10.53
CA MET A 125 7.55 -0.86 -9.29
C MET A 125 8.99 -0.91 -8.75
N ALA A 126 9.66 -2.05 -8.83
CA ALA A 126 11.07 -2.19 -8.44
C ALA A 126 12.02 -1.37 -9.35
N GLU A 127 11.76 -1.33 -10.66
CA GLU A 127 12.52 -0.51 -11.62
C GLU A 127 12.28 1.00 -11.39
N GLU A 128 11.03 1.39 -11.10
CA GLU A 128 10.71 2.78 -10.74
C GLU A 128 11.38 3.21 -9.43
N LEU A 129 11.42 2.32 -8.42
CA LEU A 129 12.11 2.57 -7.16
C LEU A 129 13.60 2.79 -7.38
N GLN A 130 14.26 1.97 -8.22
CA GLN A 130 15.67 2.14 -8.57
C GLN A 130 15.91 3.52 -9.21
N THR A 131 15.10 3.90 -10.18
CA THR A 131 15.20 5.21 -10.84
C THR A 131 14.97 6.34 -9.85
N LEU A 132 13.99 6.20 -8.96
CA LEU A 132 13.69 7.16 -7.91
C LEU A 132 14.89 7.38 -6.98
N LEU A 133 15.49 6.29 -6.47
CA LEU A 133 16.63 6.36 -5.57
C LEU A 133 17.84 7.03 -6.25
N GLN A 134 18.16 6.65 -7.49
CA GLN A 134 19.25 7.24 -8.27
C GLN A 134 19.03 8.74 -8.50
N ASN A 135 17.84 9.13 -8.98
CA ASN A 135 17.52 10.52 -9.31
C ASN A 135 17.35 11.40 -8.08
N ALA A 136 17.01 10.80 -6.92
CA ALA A 136 17.00 11.48 -5.62
C ALA A 136 18.40 11.64 -4.99
N GLY A 137 19.46 11.11 -5.61
CA GLY A 137 20.84 11.14 -5.07
C GLY A 137 20.99 10.29 -3.81
N ILE A 138 20.25 9.18 -3.71
CA ILE A 138 20.32 8.26 -2.58
C ILE A 138 21.18 7.07 -2.99
N SER A 139 22.39 7.01 -2.45
CA SER A 139 23.35 5.97 -2.81
C SER A 139 23.17 4.69 -1.98
N PRO A 140 23.42 3.50 -2.57
CA PRO A 140 23.48 2.24 -1.84
C PRO A 140 24.68 2.25 -0.84
N PRO A 141 24.73 1.27 0.11
CA PRO A 141 23.88 0.11 0.19
C PRO A 141 22.53 0.38 0.86
N TYR A 142 21.50 -0.42 0.47
CA TYR A 142 20.15 -0.31 1.02
C TYR A 142 19.80 -1.47 1.96
N VAL A 143 19.05 -1.18 3.01
CA VAL A 143 18.22 -2.16 3.71
C VAL A 143 16.78 -1.96 3.26
N LEU A 144 16.23 -2.93 2.54
CA LEU A 144 14.89 -2.86 2.00
C LEU A 144 13.87 -3.40 3.01
N VAL A 145 12.76 -2.69 3.17
CA VAL A 145 11.66 -3.09 4.07
C VAL A 145 10.38 -3.12 3.27
N GLY A 146 9.72 -4.27 3.18
CA GLY A 146 8.47 -4.43 2.44
C GLY A 146 7.34 -4.95 3.34
N HIS A 147 6.22 -4.22 3.37
CA HIS A 147 4.98 -4.66 4.00
C HIS A 147 4.05 -5.28 2.97
N SER A 148 3.47 -6.46 3.28
CA SER A 148 2.46 -7.08 2.42
C SER A 148 2.94 -7.19 0.95
N MET A 149 2.22 -6.63 -0.03
CA MET A 149 2.64 -6.56 -1.45
C MET A 149 4.01 -5.88 -1.64
N GLY A 150 4.38 -4.92 -0.79
CA GLY A 150 5.73 -4.31 -0.81
C GLY A 150 6.85 -5.32 -0.66
N GLY A 151 6.58 -6.49 -0.04
CA GLY A 151 7.51 -7.60 0.01
C GLY A 151 7.82 -8.20 -1.35
N TYR A 152 6.89 -8.19 -2.31
CA TYR A 152 7.18 -8.58 -3.70
C TYR A 152 8.14 -7.60 -4.36
N ASN A 153 7.86 -6.31 -4.21
CA ASN A 153 8.64 -5.24 -4.82
C ASN A 153 10.10 -5.26 -4.34
N VAL A 154 10.32 -5.37 -3.02
CA VAL A 154 11.69 -5.38 -2.45
C VAL A 154 12.45 -6.66 -2.79
N ARG A 155 11.77 -7.80 -2.92
CA ARG A 155 12.41 -9.06 -3.39
C ARG A 155 12.82 -8.97 -4.85
N LEU A 156 11.96 -8.40 -5.70
CA LEU A 156 12.28 -8.14 -7.11
C LEU A 156 13.40 -7.12 -7.25
N PHE A 157 13.38 -6.04 -6.45
CA PHE A 157 14.50 -5.10 -6.42
C PHE A 157 15.81 -5.81 -6.06
N ALA A 158 15.81 -6.64 -5.02
CA ALA A 158 17.00 -7.38 -4.62
C ALA A 158 17.47 -8.40 -5.67
N SER A 159 16.57 -8.97 -6.46
CA SER A 159 16.91 -9.85 -7.58
C SER A 159 17.54 -9.08 -8.74
N LEU A 160 17.03 -7.89 -9.07
CA LEU A 160 17.50 -7.07 -10.18
C LEU A 160 18.78 -6.30 -9.85
N TYR A 161 18.93 -5.84 -8.61
CA TYR A 161 19.99 -4.92 -8.16
C TYR A 161 20.71 -5.46 -6.92
N ARG A 162 21.10 -6.74 -6.97
CA ARG A 162 21.66 -7.49 -5.81
C ARG A 162 22.82 -6.80 -5.11
N SER A 163 23.73 -6.18 -5.88
CA SER A 163 24.91 -5.49 -5.34
C SER A 163 24.60 -4.24 -4.52
N GLU A 164 23.40 -3.71 -4.65
CA GLU A 164 22.96 -2.51 -3.94
C GLU A 164 22.27 -2.80 -2.61
N VAL A 165 21.94 -4.07 -2.33
CA VAL A 165 21.16 -4.48 -1.16
C VAL A 165 22.05 -5.11 -0.10
N ALA A 166 22.03 -4.54 1.10
CA ALA A 166 22.79 -5.00 2.26
C ALA A 166 21.95 -5.78 3.29
N GLY A 167 20.62 -5.72 3.22
CA GLY A 167 19.73 -6.44 4.11
C GLY A 167 18.28 -6.27 3.71
N MET A 168 17.38 -7.08 4.29
CA MET A 168 15.95 -7.04 3.99
C MET A 168 15.11 -7.32 5.26
N VAL A 169 13.99 -6.60 5.39
CA VAL A 169 12.95 -6.88 6.39
C VAL A 169 11.62 -7.06 5.68
N LEU A 170 10.98 -8.19 5.89
CA LEU A 170 9.66 -8.51 5.37
C LEU A 170 8.66 -8.39 6.52
N VAL A 171 7.74 -7.44 6.42
CA VAL A 171 6.74 -7.13 7.45
C VAL A 171 5.40 -7.69 6.99
N ASP A 172 5.01 -8.80 7.55
CA ASP A 172 3.81 -9.57 7.18
C ASP A 172 3.63 -9.68 5.66
N SER A 173 4.73 -10.02 5.00
CA SER A 173 4.87 -9.95 3.54
C SER A 173 4.00 -10.97 2.84
N SER A 174 3.44 -10.57 1.72
CA SER A 174 2.78 -11.49 0.79
C SER A 174 3.74 -12.57 0.28
N HIS A 175 3.19 -13.77 0.06
CA HIS A 175 3.90 -14.91 -0.49
C HIS A 175 3.38 -15.23 -1.90
N PRO A 176 4.24 -15.58 -2.88
CA PRO A 176 3.81 -15.83 -4.25
C PRO A 176 2.75 -16.93 -4.42
N GLU A 177 2.65 -17.83 -3.46
CA GLU A 177 1.67 -18.92 -3.51
C GLU A 177 0.46 -18.72 -2.61
N GLN A 178 0.26 -17.53 -2.02
CA GLN A 178 -0.79 -17.32 -1.04
C GLN A 178 -2.19 -17.63 -1.60
N GLU A 179 -2.51 -17.23 -2.82
CA GLU A 179 -3.80 -17.53 -3.45
C GLU A 179 -4.03 -19.02 -3.65
N LYS A 180 -2.97 -19.81 -3.87
CA LYS A 180 -3.07 -21.26 -4.04
C LYS A 180 -3.22 -22.01 -2.72
N ARG A 181 -2.68 -21.43 -1.63
CA ARG A 181 -2.65 -22.08 -0.30
C ARG A 181 -3.79 -21.64 0.59
N PHE A 182 -4.38 -20.49 0.34
CA PHE A 182 -5.55 -20.06 1.07
C PHE A 182 -6.78 -20.89 0.72
N PRO A 183 -7.73 -21.07 1.66
CA PRO A 183 -9.02 -21.68 1.37
C PRO A 183 -9.69 -21.00 0.18
N GLN A 184 -10.25 -21.81 -0.75
CA GLN A 184 -10.91 -21.28 -1.96
C GLN A 184 -12.01 -20.25 -1.65
N ALA A 185 -12.69 -20.40 -0.50
CA ALA A 185 -13.72 -19.44 -0.08
C ALA A 185 -13.15 -18.02 0.15
N LEU A 186 -11.90 -17.88 0.60
CA LEU A 186 -11.24 -16.56 0.70
C LEU A 186 -10.99 -15.95 -0.67
N ASN A 187 -10.46 -16.73 -1.62
CA ASN A 187 -10.24 -16.27 -2.99
C ASN A 187 -11.56 -15.85 -3.69
N ASP A 188 -12.69 -16.45 -3.30
CA ASP A 188 -14.01 -16.05 -3.80
C ASP A 188 -14.51 -14.75 -3.15
N MET A 189 -14.13 -14.49 -1.89
CA MET A 189 -14.39 -13.22 -1.21
C MET A 189 -13.58 -12.08 -1.87
N ASP A 190 -12.35 -12.33 -2.31
CA ASP A 190 -11.51 -11.35 -3.01
C ASP A 190 -12.19 -10.80 -4.28
N LYS A 191 -12.95 -11.64 -5.01
CA LYS A 191 -13.75 -11.19 -6.17
C LYS A 191 -14.86 -10.19 -5.78
N THR A 192 -15.46 -10.38 -4.60
CA THR A 192 -16.44 -9.42 -4.08
C THR A 192 -15.77 -8.14 -3.65
N TRP A 193 -14.64 -8.24 -2.98
CA TRP A 193 -13.83 -7.10 -2.58
C TRP A 193 -13.36 -6.27 -3.78
N VAL A 194 -12.91 -6.89 -4.88
CA VAL A 194 -12.60 -6.16 -6.13
C VAL A 194 -13.77 -5.32 -6.61
N ARG A 195 -15.00 -5.87 -6.62
CA ARG A 195 -16.21 -5.13 -7.04
C ARG A 195 -16.55 -3.97 -6.11
N GLU A 196 -16.35 -4.17 -4.81
CA GLU A 196 -16.53 -3.10 -3.82
C GLU A 196 -15.51 -1.98 -4.04
N GLN A 197 -14.25 -2.31 -4.31
CA GLN A 197 -13.21 -1.33 -4.65
C GLN A 197 -13.50 -0.61 -5.97
N GLU A 198 -14.04 -1.30 -6.98
CA GLU A 198 -14.51 -0.67 -8.21
C GLU A 198 -15.61 0.35 -7.94
N PHE A 199 -16.60 -0.02 -7.15
CA PHE A 199 -17.68 0.89 -6.75
C PHE A 199 -17.14 2.09 -5.96
N MET A 200 -16.27 1.86 -4.96
CA MET A 200 -15.69 2.92 -4.15
C MET A 200 -14.83 3.86 -4.99
N THR A 201 -14.08 3.35 -5.95
CA THR A 201 -13.29 4.16 -6.88
C THR A 201 -14.21 5.07 -7.73
N LEU A 202 -15.31 4.54 -8.27
CA LEU A 202 -16.28 5.34 -9.02
C LEU A 202 -17.01 6.37 -8.14
N ALA A 203 -17.23 6.05 -6.88
CA ALA A 203 -17.93 6.89 -5.91
C ALA A 203 -17.03 7.96 -5.27
N MET A 204 -15.70 7.82 -5.37
CA MET A 204 -14.73 8.71 -4.72
C MET A 204 -14.85 10.17 -5.17
N PRO A 205 -15.01 10.50 -6.47
CA PRO A 205 -15.15 11.88 -6.91
C PRO A 205 -16.38 12.60 -6.33
N PHE A 206 -17.35 11.84 -5.83
CA PHE A 206 -18.58 12.36 -5.23
C PHE A 206 -18.53 12.36 -3.68
N GLY A 207 -17.36 12.08 -3.09
CA GLY A 207 -17.13 12.11 -1.65
C GLY A 207 -17.81 11.00 -0.85
N ILE A 208 -18.36 9.99 -1.52
CA ILE A 208 -19.10 8.89 -0.86
C ILE A 208 -18.19 8.10 0.09
N PRO A 209 -16.98 7.63 -0.30
CA PRO A 209 -16.08 6.94 0.62
C PRO A 209 -15.73 7.77 1.85
N ARG A 210 -15.52 9.08 1.70
CA ARG A 210 -15.24 10.00 2.81
C ARG A 210 -16.44 10.12 3.76
N LEU A 211 -17.66 10.27 3.24
CA LEU A 211 -18.89 10.34 4.03
C LEU A 211 -19.18 9.06 4.81
N LEU A 212 -18.82 7.90 4.23
CA LEU A 212 -18.97 6.58 4.85
C LEU A 212 -17.84 6.23 5.81
N GLY A 213 -16.81 7.08 5.95
CA GLY A 213 -15.70 6.88 6.88
C GLY A 213 -14.55 6.01 6.34
N PHE A 214 -14.58 5.57 5.08
CA PHE A 214 -13.53 4.72 4.48
C PHE A 214 -12.19 5.45 4.29
N CYS A 215 -12.16 6.78 4.40
CA CYS A 215 -10.93 7.58 4.39
C CYS A 215 -10.14 7.55 5.72
N GLY A 216 -10.61 6.80 6.70
CA GLY A 216 -9.98 6.74 8.02
C GLY A 216 -10.14 8.02 8.85
N SER A 217 -9.78 7.94 10.13
CA SER A 217 -9.88 9.05 11.08
C SER A 217 -8.63 9.94 11.12
N ASP A 218 -7.45 9.43 10.74
CA ASP A 218 -6.20 10.19 10.75
C ASP A 218 -6.16 11.19 9.59
N ALA A 219 -5.86 12.45 9.92
CA ALA A 219 -5.87 13.52 8.93
C ALA A 219 -4.70 13.47 7.93
N LYS A 220 -3.56 12.88 8.31
CA LYS A 220 -2.41 12.67 7.39
C LYS A 220 -2.74 11.58 6.39
N VAL A 221 -3.38 10.49 6.85
CA VAL A 221 -3.87 9.42 5.97
C VAL A 221 -4.88 10.01 4.98
N ARG A 222 -5.85 10.82 5.43
CA ARG A 222 -6.80 11.45 4.51
C ARG A 222 -6.13 12.37 3.49
N ALA A 223 -5.12 13.13 3.90
CA ALA A 223 -4.40 14.03 2.99
C ALA A 223 -3.62 13.29 1.91
N ALA A 224 -3.06 12.11 2.22
CA ALA A 224 -2.30 11.30 1.29
C ALA A 224 -3.22 10.39 0.44
N ASP A 225 -4.12 9.63 1.06
CA ASP A 225 -4.76 8.46 0.46
C ASP A 225 -6.23 8.67 0.09
N CYS A 226 -6.93 9.64 0.72
CA CYS A 226 -8.36 9.87 0.47
C CYS A 226 -8.57 10.75 -0.77
N ASN A 227 -8.24 10.23 -1.93
CA ASN A 227 -8.40 10.90 -3.22
C ASN A 227 -8.63 9.86 -4.35
N PHE A 228 -9.18 10.33 -5.47
CA PHE A 228 -9.51 9.47 -6.61
C PHE A 228 -8.31 8.72 -7.19
N HIS A 229 -7.13 9.35 -7.23
CA HIS A 229 -5.94 8.74 -7.81
C HIS A 229 -5.48 7.53 -6.98
N SER A 230 -5.42 7.68 -5.66
CA SER A 230 -5.03 6.60 -4.74
C SER A 230 -6.02 5.43 -4.78
N TYR A 231 -7.33 5.69 -4.80
CA TYR A 231 -8.34 4.62 -4.93
C TYR A 231 -8.24 3.86 -6.26
N ARG A 232 -8.07 4.60 -7.37
CA ARG A 232 -7.90 3.99 -8.69
C ARG A 232 -6.63 3.17 -8.79
N GLU A 233 -5.53 3.67 -8.23
CA GLU A 233 -4.26 2.97 -8.28
C GLU A 233 -4.25 1.75 -7.37
N GLY A 234 -4.79 1.84 -6.16
CA GLY A 234 -4.98 0.68 -5.27
C GLY A 234 -5.79 -0.43 -5.95
N LEU A 235 -6.85 -0.07 -6.68
CA LEU A 235 -7.61 -1.02 -7.49
C LEU A 235 -6.77 -1.62 -8.63
N THR A 236 -5.88 -0.83 -9.25
CA THR A 236 -4.99 -1.30 -10.31
C THR A 236 -3.96 -2.28 -9.76
N GLU A 237 -3.32 -1.96 -8.63
CA GLU A 237 -2.40 -2.85 -7.93
C GLU A 237 -3.09 -4.16 -7.52
N LEU A 238 -4.34 -4.09 -7.03
CA LEU A 238 -5.12 -5.27 -6.69
C LEU A 238 -5.34 -6.19 -7.90
N LYS A 239 -5.66 -5.61 -9.06
CA LYS A 239 -5.89 -6.36 -10.31
C LYS A 239 -4.60 -6.98 -10.87
N THR A 240 -3.44 -6.37 -10.64
CA THR A 240 -2.13 -6.87 -11.08
C THR A 240 -1.38 -7.68 -10.02
N PHE A 241 -1.99 -7.87 -8.84
CA PHE A 241 -1.38 -8.60 -7.73
C PHE A 241 -0.97 -10.05 -8.11
N PRO A 242 -1.78 -10.84 -8.86
CA PRO A 242 -1.37 -12.17 -9.30
C PRO A 242 -0.15 -12.16 -10.25
N GLU A 243 0.00 -11.10 -11.07
CA GLU A 243 1.18 -10.92 -11.93
C GLU A 243 2.43 -10.66 -11.08
N GLY A 244 2.32 -9.79 -10.06
CA GLY A 244 3.39 -9.52 -9.09
C GLY A 244 3.82 -10.77 -8.33
N ALA A 245 2.86 -11.64 -7.95
CA ALA A 245 3.14 -12.94 -7.33
C ALA A 245 3.94 -13.85 -8.27
N ALA A 246 3.53 -13.94 -9.56
CA ALA A 246 4.21 -14.76 -10.57
C ALA A 246 5.64 -14.25 -10.85
N GLU A 247 5.83 -12.93 -10.97
CA GLU A 247 7.17 -12.32 -11.12
C GLU A 247 8.06 -12.62 -9.90
N THR A 248 7.52 -12.47 -8.67
CA THR A 248 8.26 -12.68 -7.43
C THR A 248 8.62 -14.16 -7.20
N ALA A 249 7.81 -15.10 -7.68
CA ALA A 249 8.12 -16.53 -7.62
C ALA A 249 9.45 -16.89 -8.33
N THR A 250 9.93 -16.04 -9.24
CA THR A 250 11.17 -16.26 -9.99
C THR A 250 12.42 -15.72 -9.31
N THR A 251 12.31 -15.01 -8.16
CA THR A 251 13.44 -14.28 -7.56
C THR A 251 14.52 -15.17 -6.91
N GLY A 252 14.22 -16.40 -6.58
CA GLY A 252 15.15 -17.34 -5.97
C GLY A 252 15.61 -16.98 -4.55
N SER A 253 16.75 -17.55 -4.15
CA SER A 253 17.36 -17.36 -2.83
C SER A 253 18.02 -16.00 -2.69
N LEU A 254 17.97 -15.45 -1.47
CA LEU A 254 18.70 -14.24 -1.07
C LEU A 254 20.14 -14.53 -0.59
N GLY A 255 20.59 -15.80 -0.63
CA GLY A 255 21.93 -16.21 -0.22
C GLY A 255 22.18 -16.01 1.27
N ASP A 256 23.19 -15.21 1.61
CA ASP A 256 23.57 -14.86 2.99
C ASP A 256 23.15 -13.42 3.40
N LEU A 257 22.18 -12.84 2.71
CA LEU A 257 21.68 -11.50 3.02
C LEU A 257 21.06 -11.46 4.42
N PRO A 258 21.42 -10.53 5.32
CA PRO A 258 20.66 -10.30 6.55
C PRO A 258 19.17 -10.13 6.26
N LEU A 259 18.33 -11.02 6.80
CA LEU A 259 16.90 -11.08 6.55
C LEU A 259 16.14 -11.25 7.87
N ALA A 260 15.17 -10.37 8.11
CA ALA A 260 14.19 -10.55 9.17
C ALA A 260 12.78 -10.62 8.56
N VAL A 261 12.00 -11.61 8.97
CA VAL A 261 10.59 -11.79 8.61
C VAL A 261 9.75 -11.60 9.86
N LEU A 262 8.84 -10.65 9.82
CA LEU A 262 7.86 -10.40 10.87
C LEU A 262 6.51 -10.90 10.40
N SER A 263 5.82 -11.69 11.20
CA SER A 263 4.45 -12.13 10.96
C SER A 263 3.52 -11.61 12.04
N HIS A 264 2.26 -11.33 11.68
CA HIS A 264 1.23 -10.92 12.62
C HIS A 264 0.95 -12.01 13.68
N ASP A 265 0.23 -11.66 14.74
CA ASP A 265 -0.22 -12.63 15.74
C ASP A 265 -1.37 -13.47 15.17
N PRO A 266 -1.21 -14.79 14.99
CA PRO A 266 -2.28 -15.65 14.47
C PRO A 266 -3.51 -15.71 15.38
N ASN A 267 -3.40 -15.23 16.63
CA ASN A 267 -4.51 -15.13 17.57
C ASN A 267 -5.14 -13.72 17.61
N ALA A 268 -4.66 -12.80 16.79
CA ALA A 268 -5.28 -11.48 16.70
C ALA A 268 -6.71 -11.60 16.17
N PRO A 269 -7.66 -10.80 16.69
CA PRO A 269 -9.03 -10.82 16.18
C PRO A 269 -9.08 -10.42 14.71
N VAL A 270 -9.79 -11.19 13.90
CA VAL A 270 -10.06 -10.90 12.49
C VAL A 270 -11.57 -10.77 12.32
N SER A 271 -12.06 -9.58 11.93
CA SER A 271 -13.49 -9.29 11.83
C SER A 271 -14.11 -9.65 10.49
N ASP A 272 -13.31 -9.58 9.42
CA ASP A 272 -13.82 -9.58 8.04
C ASP A 272 -13.74 -10.96 7.36
N ILE A 273 -13.28 -11.97 8.10
CA ILE A 273 -13.13 -13.35 7.63
C ILE A 273 -14.05 -14.27 8.47
N PRO A 274 -14.82 -15.18 7.85
CA PRO A 274 -15.59 -16.18 8.55
C PRO A 274 -14.72 -16.98 9.53
N ALA A 275 -15.23 -17.20 10.75
CA ALA A 275 -14.44 -17.76 11.85
C ALA A 275 -13.85 -19.16 11.55
N ASP A 276 -14.52 -19.96 10.72
CA ASP A 276 -14.07 -21.28 10.27
C ASP A 276 -12.91 -21.20 9.25
N LEU A 277 -12.71 -20.06 8.60
CA LEU A 277 -11.63 -19.82 7.65
C LEU A 277 -10.39 -19.18 8.28
N VAL A 278 -10.50 -18.55 9.46
CA VAL A 278 -9.40 -17.87 10.13
C VAL A 278 -8.23 -18.81 10.43
N LYS A 279 -8.51 -19.96 11.05
CA LYS A 279 -7.45 -20.90 11.39
C LYS A 279 -6.75 -21.50 10.17
N PRO A 280 -7.46 -22.05 9.15
CA PRO A 280 -6.79 -22.52 7.94
C PRO A 280 -5.99 -21.48 7.21
N MET A 281 -6.46 -20.22 7.17
CA MET A 281 -5.73 -19.10 6.60
C MET A 281 -4.43 -18.83 7.38
N ASN A 282 -4.51 -18.73 8.71
CA ASN A 282 -3.35 -18.46 9.56
C ASN A 282 -2.32 -19.60 9.50
N ASP A 283 -2.77 -20.86 9.50
CA ASP A 283 -1.87 -22.02 9.36
C ASP A 283 -1.08 -21.97 8.04
N ALA A 284 -1.74 -21.62 6.93
CA ALA A 284 -1.08 -21.44 5.64
C ALA A 284 -0.14 -20.21 5.64
N TRP A 285 -0.58 -19.09 6.25
CA TRP A 285 0.23 -17.88 6.35
C TRP A 285 1.51 -18.11 7.16
N GLU A 286 1.42 -18.76 8.32
CA GLU A 286 2.60 -19.07 9.15
C GLU A 286 3.63 -19.91 8.40
N GLN A 287 3.19 -20.94 7.66
CA GLN A 287 4.09 -21.74 6.83
C GLN A 287 4.78 -20.89 5.76
N MET A 288 4.03 -20.01 5.09
CA MET A 288 4.57 -19.11 4.08
C MET A 288 5.58 -18.12 4.66
N GLN A 289 5.34 -17.59 5.86
CA GLN A 289 6.29 -16.71 6.53
C GLN A 289 7.58 -17.44 6.96
N ASP A 290 7.49 -18.71 7.36
CA ASP A 290 8.65 -19.55 7.60
C ASP A 290 9.48 -19.78 6.31
N GLU A 291 8.82 -20.04 5.19
CA GLU A 291 9.48 -20.19 3.88
C GLU A 291 10.18 -18.89 3.45
N LEU A 292 9.56 -17.72 3.70
CA LEU A 292 10.21 -16.43 3.45
C LEU A 292 11.49 -16.26 4.29
N ALA A 293 11.51 -16.70 5.54
CA ALA A 293 12.72 -16.65 6.36
C ALA A 293 13.83 -17.56 5.81
N HIS A 294 13.48 -18.69 5.22
CA HIS A 294 14.44 -19.61 4.60
C HIS A 294 15.02 -19.14 3.26
N LEU A 295 14.56 -17.99 2.71
CA LEU A 295 15.17 -17.39 1.52
C LEU A 295 16.63 -16.97 1.74
N SER A 296 17.04 -16.75 2.99
CA SER A 296 18.43 -16.45 3.37
C SER A 296 18.96 -17.42 4.43
N SER A 297 20.24 -17.78 4.33
CA SER A 297 20.93 -18.54 5.39
C SER A 297 21.05 -17.76 6.71
N ARG A 298 20.83 -16.43 6.68
CA ARG A 298 20.76 -15.53 7.85
C ARG A 298 19.34 -15.08 8.16
N GLY A 299 18.36 -15.75 7.59
CA GLY A 299 16.95 -15.39 7.80
C GLY A 299 16.49 -15.76 9.21
N THR A 300 15.70 -14.85 9.78
CA THR A 300 15.04 -15.05 11.08
C THR A 300 13.55 -14.74 10.92
N ARG A 301 12.70 -15.41 11.73
CA ARG A 301 11.28 -15.11 11.82
C ARG A 301 10.90 -14.70 13.25
N THR A 302 10.04 -13.69 13.36
CA THR A 302 9.49 -13.23 14.64
C THR A 302 7.98 -13.01 14.49
N ILE A 303 7.19 -13.57 15.39
CA ILE A 303 5.75 -13.31 15.49
C ILE A 303 5.56 -12.05 16.33
N ALA A 304 4.96 -11.02 15.74
CA ALA A 304 4.62 -9.77 16.42
C ALA A 304 3.34 -9.96 17.24
N LYS A 305 3.48 -10.33 18.51
CA LYS A 305 2.34 -10.56 19.41
C LYS A 305 1.45 -9.33 19.55
N ASN A 306 0.13 -9.55 19.55
CA ASN A 306 -0.91 -8.53 19.62
C ASN A 306 -0.88 -7.55 18.45
N SER A 307 -0.53 -8.01 17.24
CA SER A 307 -0.62 -7.23 16.01
C SER A 307 -1.57 -7.88 15.01
N SER A 308 -2.22 -7.04 14.22
CA SER A 308 -2.87 -7.40 12.96
C SER A 308 -1.86 -7.44 11.82
N HIS A 309 -2.36 -7.55 10.59
CA HIS A 309 -1.58 -7.43 9.35
C HIS A 309 -0.71 -6.14 9.29
N TYR A 310 -1.15 -5.06 9.91
CA TYR A 310 -0.43 -3.78 9.96
C TYR A 310 0.52 -3.68 11.17
N ILE A 311 1.50 -4.59 11.26
CA ILE A 311 2.48 -4.65 12.37
C ILE A 311 3.14 -3.29 12.61
N GLN A 312 3.46 -2.54 11.55
CA GLN A 312 4.08 -1.21 11.62
C GLN A 312 3.20 -0.15 12.28
N LEU A 313 1.89 -0.37 12.36
CA LEU A 313 0.94 0.50 13.06
C LEU A 313 0.61 0.01 14.47
N ASP A 314 0.48 -1.30 14.66
CA ASP A 314 0.09 -1.92 15.91
C ASP A 314 1.27 -2.08 16.88
N ARG A 315 2.41 -2.54 16.37
CA ARG A 315 3.63 -2.87 17.12
C ARG A 315 4.87 -2.28 16.43
N PRO A 316 4.91 -0.94 16.24
CA PRO A 316 6.02 -0.27 15.52
C PRO A 316 7.38 -0.56 16.12
N GLU A 317 7.47 -0.80 17.43
CA GLU A 317 8.72 -1.12 18.11
C GLU A 317 9.34 -2.45 17.65
N VAL A 318 8.51 -3.45 17.32
CA VAL A 318 8.99 -4.75 16.80
C VAL A 318 9.60 -4.57 15.41
N VAL A 319 8.96 -3.75 14.58
CA VAL A 319 9.47 -3.43 13.22
C VAL A 319 10.78 -2.65 13.31
N VAL A 320 10.84 -1.65 14.20
CA VAL A 320 12.06 -0.83 14.41
C VAL A 320 13.22 -1.68 14.91
N GLU A 321 12.98 -2.62 15.83
CA GLU A 321 13.99 -3.54 16.34
C GLU A 321 14.52 -4.47 15.26
N ALA A 322 13.65 -5.07 14.46
CA ALA A 322 14.04 -5.92 13.35
C ALA A 322 14.89 -5.16 12.30
N ILE A 323 14.49 -3.93 11.95
CA ILE A 323 15.25 -3.08 11.03
C ILE A 323 16.62 -2.73 11.64
N ARG A 324 16.69 -2.39 12.93
CA ARG A 324 17.96 -2.11 13.62
C ARG A 324 18.89 -3.31 13.54
N ASN A 325 18.41 -4.51 13.87
CA ASN A 325 19.20 -5.73 13.85
C ASN A 325 19.75 -6.03 12.45
N VAL A 326 18.96 -5.84 11.40
CA VAL A 326 19.41 -6.02 9.99
C VAL A 326 20.42 -4.94 9.60
N VAL A 327 20.22 -3.68 10.00
CA VAL A 327 21.16 -2.58 9.75
C VAL A 327 22.52 -2.86 10.43
N ASP A 328 22.51 -3.32 11.68
CA ASP A 328 23.73 -3.60 12.44
C ASP A 328 24.49 -4.79 11.86
N GLN A 329 23.80 -5.86 11.45
CA GLN A 329 24.40 -6.99 10.72
C GLN A 329 25.01 -6.53 9.38
N ALA A 330 24.32 -5.67 8.63
CA ALA A 330 24.81 -5.14 7.35
C ALA A 330 26.09 -4.32 7.55
N ARG A 331 26.17 -3.51 8.61
CA ARG A 331 27.38 -2.74 8.97
C ARG A 331 28.55 -3.64 9.35
N GLN A 332 28.30 -4.67 10.15
CA GLN A 332 29.31 -5.65 10.51
C GLN A 332 29.91 -6.33 9.27
N LEU A 333 29.06 -6.87 8.39
CA LEU A 333 29.50 -7.52 7.17
C LEU A 333 30.29 -6.60 6.23
N GLN A 334 29.92 -5.31 6.15
CA GLN A 334 30.66 -4.32 5.37
C GLN A 334 32.05 -4.07 5.98
N SER A 335 32.14 -3.99 7.32
CA SER A 335 33.42 -3.84 8.02
C SER A 335 34.37 -5.02 7.78
N GLU A 336 33.86 -6.25 7.89
CA GLU A 336 34.60 -7.48 7.65
C GLU A 336 35.15 -7.56 6.19
N ARG A 337 34.34 -7.17 5.20
CA ARG A 337 34.74 -7.10 3.79
C ARG A 337 35.86 -6.06 3.58
N ASN A 338 35.76 -4.89 4.17
CA ASN A 338 36.78 -3.85 4.06
C ASN A 338 38.11 -4.29 4.67
N GLN A 339 38.12 -4.90 5.87
CA GLN A 339 39.30 -5.45 6.50
C GLN A 339 39.97 -6.56 5.68
N SER A 340 39.15 -7.44 5.07
CA SER A 340 39.66 -8.51 4.20
C SER A 340 40.25 -7.99 2.88
N ALA A 341 39.79 -6.84 2.40
CA ALA A 341 40.32 -6.18 1.20
C ALA A 341 41.63 -5.45 1.47
N GLU A 342 41.82 -4.89 2.67
CA GLU A 342 43.07 -4.22 3.09
C GLU A 342 44.22 -5.19 3.38
N GLN A 343 43.94 -6.48 3.63
CA GLN A 343 44.92 -7.53 3.92
C GLN A 343 45.45 -8.24 2.68
N LYS A 344 44.88 -7.96 1.51
CA LYS A 344 45.30 -8.49 0.20
C LYS A 344 46.10 -7.49 -0.63
#